data_e646c09f93f63ccb327fba9beea460d9
#
_entry.id   e646c09f93f63ccb327fba9beea460d9
#
_cell.length_a   1.000
_cell.length_b   1.000
_cell.length_c   1.000
_cell.angle_alpha   90.00
_cell.angle_beta   90.00
_cell.angle_gamma   90.00
#
_symmetry.space_group_name_H-M   'P 1'
#
loop_
_entity.id
_entity.type
_entity.pdbx_description
1 polymer ?
#
loop_
_entity_poly.entity_id
_entity_poly.type
_entity_poly.pdbx_seq_one_letter_code
_entity_poly.pdbx_strand_id
1 'polypeptide(L)'
;HIMEQAIGQKIADYLIKPVNPSQILLCLKKHIHQREIVEEHTNTSYRQEFSDITYMIDTANTIEEWMAIERTLTRWELELEHVDSAMHDMLRMQREQANNAFAKFVMKNYEHWWANPTTRPIMSQDVMKKYVFPLVDEGEKVFFVVIDNFRYDQWKVIQPLLSEWFTVKEEQMYTSMLPTATQYARNAIFAGLSPLQIQEMYPHLWIEEDEEESKNNNEEALLQTQLDRFRKRYGYSYYKVNESDFCEKITKQFKGLKTPLNVVVLNFIDML
;
A
#
# COMPACT_ATOMS: atom_id res chain seq x y z
N HIS A 1 -19.36 26.50 19.37
CA HIS A 1 -19.56 25.11 19.83
C HIS A 1 -20.24 24.21 18.77
N ILE A 2 -21.37 24.58 18.16
CA ILE A 2 -22.05 23.78 17.13
C ILE A 2 -21.30 23.86 15.79
N MET A 3 -20.67 24.97 15.46
CA MET A 3 -19.84 25.16 14.26
C MET A 3 -18.57 24.29 14.27
N GLU A 4 -17.89 24.20 15.40
CA GLU A 4 -16.67 23.40 15.53
C GLU A 4 -16.94 21.89 15.44
N GLN A 5 -18.11 21.44 15.93
CA GLN A 5 -18.55 20.06 15.79
C GLN A 5 -18.99 19.71 14.35
N ALA A 6 -19.47 20.69 13.57
CA ALA A 6 -19.91 20.46 12.18
C ALA A 6 -18.72 20.35 11.18
N ILE A 7 -17.59 21.00 11.48
CA ILE A 7 -16.39 20.96 10.62
C ILE A 7 -15.75 19.58 10.56
N GLY A 8 -15.92 18.73 11.59
CA GLY A 8 -15.41 17.36 11.63
C GLY A 8 -16.34 16.31 10.98
N GLN A 9 -17.58 16.67 10.64
CA GLN A 9 -18.56 15.76 10.04
C GLN A 9 -18.84 16.23 8.64
N LYS A 10 -18.36 15.67 7.59
CA LYS A 10 -18.64 15.88 6.14
C LYS A 10 -19.94 16.69 5.80
N ILE A 11 -20.16 17.83 6.49
CA ILE A 11 -21.29 18.72 6.34
C ILE A 11 -20.87 19.84 5.39
N ALA A 12 -21.50 19.91 4.23
CA ALA A 12 -21.17 20.87 3.19
C ALA A 12 -21.54 22.32 3.56
N ASP A 13 -22.63 22.53 4.31
CA ASP A 13 -23.08 23.84 4.80
C ASP A 13 -24.09 23.68 5.94
N TYR A 14 -24.44 24.77 6.64
CA TYR A 14 -25.44 24.77 7.69
C TYR A 14 -26.37 25.95 7.53
N LEU A 15 -27.63 25.77 7.90
CA LEU A 15 -28.66 26.80 7.86
C LEU A 15 -29.20 27.03 9.28
N ILE A 16 -29.27 28.29 9.71
CA ILE A 16 -29.77 28.68 11.03
C ILE A 16 -31.30 28.81 10.97
N LYS A 17 -32.02 28.16 11.86
CA LYS A 17 -33.48 28.30 11.96
C LYS A 17 -33.88 29.67 12.52
N PRO A 18 -34.94 30.31 12.02
CA PRO A 18 -35.88 29.83 11.01
C PRO A 18 -35.31 29.90 9.60
N VAL A 19 -35.47 28.80 8.80
CA VAL A 19 -34.90 28.67 7.46
C VAL A 19 -35.90 29.18 6.43
N ASN A 20 -35.47 30.13 5.61
CA ASN A 20 -36.24 30.62 4.47
C ASN A 20 -35.95 29.73 3.24
N PRO A 21 -36.98 29.37 2.42
CA PRO A 21 -36.79 28.62 1.18
C PRO A 21 -35.70 29.19 0.24
N SER A 22 -35.58 30.51 0.18
CA SER A 22 -34.55 31.19 -0.61
C SER A 22 -33.12 30.92 -0.11
N GLN A 23 -32.92 30.72 1.19
CA GLN A 23 -31.63 30.35 1.78
C GLN A 23 -31.20 28.92 1.43
N ILE A 24 -32.18 28.00 1.42
CA ILE A 24 -31.96 26.62 0.98
C ILE A 24 -31.55 26.62 -0.49
N LEU A 25 -32.29 27.36 -1.34
CA LEU A 25 -32.00 27.43 -2.76
C LEU A 25 -30.64 28.05 -3.05
N LEU A 26 -30.25 29.08 -2.29
CA LEU A 26 -28.95 29.74 -2.43
C LEU A 26 -27.80 28.80 -2.02
N CYS A 27 -27.96 28.08 -0.91
CA CYS A 27 -27.01 27.09 -0.42
C CYS A 27 -26.81 25.97 -1.45
N LEU A 28 -27.91 25.40 -1.98
CA LEU A 28 -27.84 24.36 -3.01
C LEU A 28 -27.18 24.87 -4.29
N LYS A 29 -27.52 26.05 -4.79
CA LYS A 29 -26.91 26.65 -5.97
C LYS A 29 -25.40 26.87 -5.78
N LYS A 30 -24.99 27.37 -4.62
CA LYS A 30 -23.57 27.57 -4.28
C LYS A 30 -22.79 26.26 -4.36
N HIS A 31 -23.33 25.18 -3.78
CA HIS A 31 -22.67 23.89 -3.77
C HIS A 31 -22.65 23.23 -5.15
N ILE A 32 -23.75 23.31 -5.93
CA ILE A 32 -23.77 22.79 -7.29
C ILE A 32 -22.75 23.54 -8.16
N HIS A 33 -22.73 24.86 -8.11
CA HIS A 33 -21.81 25.67 -8.90
C HIS A 33 -20.34 25.44 -8.48
N GLN A 34 -20.08 25.30 -7.19
CA GLN A 34 -18.73 24.98 -6.69
C GLN A 34 -18.27 23.59 -7.17
N ARG A 35 -19.18 22.61 -7.21
CA ARG A 35 -18.88 21.28 -7.74
C ARG A 35 -18.51 21.33 -9.21
N GLU A 36 -19.31 22.02 -10.04
CA GLU A 36 -19.04 22.19 -11.48
C GLU A 36 -17.68 22.85 -11.73
N ILE A 37 -17.30 23.87 -10.95
CA ILE A 37 -16.00 24.54 -11.06
C ILE A 37 -14.87 23.58 -10.71
N VAL A 38 -15.01 22.77 -9.66
CA VAL A 38 -14.00 21.77 -9.26
C VAL A 38 -13.86 20.72 -10.34
N GLU A 39 -14.94 20.20 -10.89
CA GLU A 39 -14.93 19.22 -11.97
C GLU A 39 -14.25 19.77 -13.24
N GLU A 40 -14.56 20.99 -13.65
CA GLU A 40 -13.94 21.64 -14.82
C GLU A 40 -12.44 21.87 -14.59
N HIS A 41 -12.06 22.30 -13.39
CA HIS A 41 -10.65 22.49 -13.01
C HIS A 41 -9.90 21.15 -13.03
N THR A 42 -10.44 20.10 -12.43
CA THR A 42 -9.84 18.77 -12.39
C THR A 42 -9.66 18.21 -13.80
N ASN A 43 -10.70 18.30 -14.64
CA ASN A 43 -10.65 17.88 -16.04
C ASN A 43 -9.59 18.64 -16.83
N THR A 44 -9.49 19.97 -16.65
CA THR A 44 -8.50 20.79 -17.33
C THR A 44 -7.10 20.45 -16.89
N SER A 45 -6.88 20.27 -15.59
CA SER A 45 -5.60 19.90 -15.02
C SER A 45 -5.12 18.53 -15.52
N TYR A 46 -6.02 17.54 -15.56
CA TYR A 46 -5.67 16.22 -16.11
C TYR A 46 -5.31 16.29 -17.58
N ARG A 47 -6.06 17.04 -18.40
CA ARG A 47 -5.74 17.22 -19.83
C ARG A 47 -4.36 17.85 -20.04
N GLN A 48 -3.97 18.77 -19.17
CA GLN A 48 -2.63 19.38 -19.23
C GLN A 48 -1.54 18.38 -18.90
N GLU A 49 -1.74 17.56 -17.85
CA GLU A 49 -0.77 16.54 -17.44
C GLU A 49 -0.79 15.28 -18.32
N PHE A 50 -1.83 15.04 -19.11
CA PHE A 50 -1.97 13.82 -19.92
C PHE A 50 -0.77 13.58 -20.84
N SER A 51 -0.27 14.62 -21.51
CA SER A 51 0.89 14.51 -22.38
C SER A 51 2.18 14.22 -21.61
N ASP A 52 2.33 14.80 -20.42
CA ASP A 52 3.49 14.59 -19.57
C ASP A 52 3.52 13.15 -19.04
N ILE A 53 2.36 12.64 -18.60
CA ILE A 53 2.22 11.26 -18.14
C ILE A 53 2.54 10.28 -19.30
N THR A 54 2.03 10.55 -20.49
CA THR A 54 2.31 9.72 -21.67
C THR A 54 3.80 9.73 -21.99
N TYR A 55 4.44 10.90 -21.94
CA TYR A 55 5.88 11.01 -22.13
C TYR A 55 6.67 10.24 -21.05
N MET A 56 6.27 10.33 -19.78
CA MET A 56 6.89 9.56 -18.70
C MET A 56 6.80 8.06 -18.97
N ILE A 57 5.63 7.56 -19.38
CA ILE A 57 5.41 6.14 -19.71
C ILE A 57 6.31 5.69 -20.86
N ASP A 58 6.43 6.49 -21.91
CA ASP A 58 7.18 6.14 -23.11
C ASP A 58 8.71 6.18 -22.90
N THR A 59 9.18 6.98 -21.94
CA THR A 59 10.61 7.18 -21.69
C THR A 59 11.16 6.48 -20.47
N ALA A 60 10.29 5.94 -19.58
CA ALA A 60 10.70 5.30 -18.33
C ALA A 60 11.62 4.10 -18.57
N ASN A 61 12.78 4.13 -17.92
CA ASN A 61 13.81 3.10 -18.05
C ASN A 61 14.44 2.67 -16.71
N THR A 62 13.99 3.26 -15.60
CA THR A 62 14.38 2.92 -14.22
C THR A 62 13.15 2.56 -13.39
N ILE A 63 13.36 1.80 -12.32
CA ILE A 63 12.26 1.42 -11.43
C ILE A 63 11.70 2.63 -10.68
N GLU A 64 12.53 3.62 -10.36
CA GLU A 64 12.14 4.86 -9.69
C GLU A 64 11.17 5.68 -10.55
N GLU A 65 11.42 5.74 -11.86
CA GLU A 65 10.52 6.39 -12.82
C GLU A 65 9.17 5.67 -12.88
N TRP A 66 9.15 4.33 -12.89
CA TRP A 66 7.92 3.55 -12.83
C TRP A 66 7.15 3.74 -11.52
N MET A 67 7.84 3.85 -10.39
CA MET A 67 7.22 4.18 -9.10
C MET A 67 6.61 5.59 -9.11
N ALA A 68 7.23 6.56 -9.78
CA ALA A 68 6.68 7.89 -9.96
C ALA A 68 5.42 7.90 -10.83
N ILE A 69 5.43 7.13 -11.93
CA ILE A 69 4.27 6.94 -12.81
C ILE A 69 3.10 6.35 -12.01
N GLU A 70 3.34 5.30 -11.22
CA GLU A 70 2.31 4.67 -10.38
C GLU A 70 1.69 5.66 -9.40
N ARG A 71 2.51 6.47 -8.72
CA ARG A 71 2.00 7.53 -7.81
C ARG A 71 1.13 8.55 -8.55
N THR A 72 1.56 8.94 -9.75
CA THR A 72 0.85 9.94 -10.56
C THR A 72 -0.49 9.39 -11.06
N LEU A 73 -0.52 8.18 -11.58
CA LEU A 73 -1.75 7.55 -12.05
C LEU A 73 -2.73 7.30 -10.91
N THR A 74 -2.25 6.80 -9.75
CA THR A 74 -3.10 6.59 -8.56
C THR A 74 -3.67 7.92 -8.05
N ARG A 75 -2.90 9.01 -8.06
CA ARG A 75 -3.42 10.33 -7.69
C ARG A 75 -4.57 10.74 -8.61
N TRP A 76 -4.43 10.58 -9.92
CA TRP A 76 -5.49 10.93 -10.87
C TRP A 76 -6.70 10.01 -10.76
N GLU A 77 -6.54 8.72 -10.45
CA GLU A 77 -7.66 7.81 -10.17
C GLU A 77 -8.52 8.32 -9.02
N LEU A 78 -7.89 8.77 -7.93
CA LEU A 78 -8.59 9.30 -6.77
C LEU A 78 -9.19 10.69 -7.02
N GLU A 79 -8.50 11.58 -7.73
CA GLU A 79 -9.00 12.92 -8.05
C GLU A 79 -10.19 12.88 -9.03
N LEU A 80 -10.18 11.94 -9.96
CA LEU A 80 -11.26 11.78 -10.95
C LEU A 80 -12.43 10.92 -10.45
N GLU A 81 -12.30 10.20 -9.34
CA GLU A 81 -13.33 9.27 -8.83
C GLU A 81 -14.72 9.93 -8.70
N HIS A 82 -14.76 11.21 -8.37
CA HIS A 82 -16.00 11.97 -8.15
C HIS A 82 -16.39 12.86 -9.33
N VAL A 83 -15.68 12.76 -10.44
CA VAL A 83 -15.92 13.56 -11.65
C VAL A 83 -16.56 12.67 -12.70
N ASP A 84 -17.78 13.01 -13.13
CA ASP A 84 -18.45 12.29 -14.20
C ASP A 84 -17.90 12.75 -15.56
N SER A 85 -17.00 11.97 -16.15
CA SER A 85 -16.35 12.44 -17.36
C SER A 85 -15.72 11.36 -18.25
N ALA A 86 -15.55 11.73 -19.54
CA ALA A 86 -14.72 11.03 -20.49
C ALA A 86 -13.24 10.89 -20.04
N MET A 87 -12.83 11.62 -19.00
CA MET A 87 -11.49 11.55 -18.44
C MET A 87 -11.19 10.19 -17.79
N HIS A 88 -12.21 9.52 -17.26
CA HIS A 88 -12.07 8.14 -16.75
C HIS A 88 -11.60 7.18 -17.84
N ASP A 89 -12.16 7.28 -19.04
CA ASP A 89 -11.75 6.42 -20.16
C ASP A 89 -10.32 6.74 -20.62
N MET A 90 -9.95 8.01 -20.65
CA MET A 90 -8.58 8.43 -20.98
C MET A 90 -7.59 7.93 -19.94
N LEU A 91 -7.90 8.05 -18.65
CA LEU A 91 -7.04 7.55 -17.57
C LEU A 91 -6.90 6.04 -17.62
N ARG A 92 -8.00 5.32 -17.88
CA ARG A 92 -7.97 3.85 -18.05
C ARG A 92 -7.04 3.45 -19.21
N MET A 93 -7.13 4.12 -20.34
CA MET A 93 -6.23 3.87 -21.47
C MET A 93 -4.77 4.14 -21.12
N GLN A 94 -4.48 5.22 -20.39
CA GLN A 94 -3.13 5.51 -19.90
C GLN A 94 -2.62 4.45 -18.92
N ARG A 95 -3.47 3.97 -18.02
CA ARG A 95 -3.16 2.87 -17.09
C ARG A 95 -2.83 1.58 -17.85
N GLU A 96 -3.61 1.24 -18.87
CA GLU A 96 -3.33 0.07 -19.74
C GLU A 96 -2.01 0.23 -20.50
N GLN A 97 -1.73 1.42 -21.05
CA GLN A 97 -0.46 1.72 -21.68
C GLN A 97 0.71 1.55 -20.71
N ALA A 98 0.59 2.11 -19.50
CA ALA A 98 1.60 2.01 -18.45
C ALA A 98 1.84 0.54 -18.05
N ASN A 99 0.78 -0.25 -17.83
CA ASN A 99 0.89 -1.67 -17.49
C ASN A 99 1.61 -2.47 -18.58
N ASN A 100 1.27 -2.23 -19.84
CA ASN A 100 1.91 -2.90 -20.97
C ASN A 100 3.39 -2.53 -21.13
N ALA A 101 3.73 -1.26 -20.91
CA ALA A 101 5.11 -0.78 -20.99
C ALA A 101 5.93 -1.26 -19.79
N PHE A 102 5.36 -1.23 -18.58
CA PHE A 102 5.99 -1.76 -17.37
C PHE A 102 6.26 -3.26 -17.45
N ALA A 103 5.30 -4.04 -17.98
CA ALA A 103 5.51 -5.47 -18.20
C ALA A 103 6.74 -5.73 -19.09
N LYS A 104 6.88 -4.99 -20.19
CA LYS A 104 8.05 -5.10 -21.07
C LYS A 104 9.35 -4.68 -20.35
N PHE A 105 9.30 -3.62 -19.56
CA PHE A 105 10.44 -3.18 -18.75
C PHE A 105 10.86 -4.26 -17.75
N VAL A 106 9.92 -4.88 -17.04
CA VAL A 106 10.20 -5.95 -16.08
C VAL A 106 10.78 -7.17 -16.80
N MET A 107 10.15 -7.63 -17.89
CA MET A 107 10.65 -8.77 -18.69
C MET A 107 12.09 -8.57 -19.15
N LYS A 108 12.46 -7.35 -19.53
CA LYS A 108 13.81 -7.02 -19.99
C LYS A 108 14.85 -7.03 -18.85
N ASN A 109 14.43 -6.65 -17.64
CA ASN A 109 15.38 -6.36 -16.54
C ASN A 109 15.39 -7.44 -15.44
N TYR A 110 14.34 -8.25 -15.31
CA TYR A 110 14.13 -9.13 -14.15
C TYR A 110 15.26 -10.14 -13.94
N GLU A 111 15.71 -10.82 -14.99
CA GLU A 111 16.84 -11.76 -14.89
C GLU A 111 18.14 -11.05 -14.49
N HIS A 112 18.36 -9.84 -15.05
CA HIS A 112 19.52 -9.04 -14.70
C HIS A 112 19.53 -8.64 -13.22
N TRP A 113 18.37 -8.32 -12.65
CA TRP A 113 18.25 -8.02 -11.23
C TRP A 113 18.64 -9.20 -10.34
N TRP A 114 18.29 -10.42 -10.74
CA TRP A 114 18.70 -11.61 -10.02
C TRP A 114 20.20 -11.90 -10.12
N ALA A 115 20.79 -11.64 -11.27
CA ALA A 115 22.23 -11.79 -11.48
C ALA A 115 23.08 -10.74 -10.75
N ASN A 116 22.49 -9.57 -10.41
CA ASN A 116 23.20 -8.44 -9.83
C ASN A 116 22.54 -7.93 -8.52
N PRO A 117 22.64 -8.69 -7.41
CA PRO A 117 21.95 -8.36 -6.16
C PRO A 117 22.33 -7.02 -5.52
N THR A 118 23.51 -6.47 -5.85
CA THR A 118 24.01 -5.21 -5.28
C THR A 118 23.45 -3.96 -5.96
N THR A 119 23.02 -4.09 -7.22
CA THR A 119 22.55 -2.95 -8.05
C THR A 119 21.07 -3.04 -8.43
N ARG A 120 20.42 -4.16 -8.12
CA ARG A 120 18.99 -4.34 -8.38
C ARG A 120 18.12 -3.48 -7.45
N PRO A 121 16.87 -3.20 -7.82
CA PRO A 121 15.92 -2.57 -6.92
C PRO A 121 15.70 -3.41 -5.66
N ILE A 122 15.20 -2.78 -4.61
CA ILE A 122 14.77 -3.47 -3.39
C ILE A 122 13.59 -4.37 -3.75
N MET A 123 13.68 -5.64 -3.39
CA MET A 123 12.66 -6.64 -3.67
C MET A 123 12.08 -7.20 -2.35
N SER A 124 11.08 -8.07 -2.46
CA SER A 124 10.36 -8.65 -1.31
C SER A 124 11.29 -9.18 -0.22
N GLN A 125 12.34 -9.93 -0.58
CA GLN A 125 13.28 -10.52 0.39
C GLN A 125 14.20 -9.50 1.08
N ASP A 126 14.24 -8.26 0.61
CA ASP A 126 15.11 -7.22 1.17
C ASP A 126 14.38 -6.34 2.20
N VAL A 127 13.03 -6.38 2.24
CA VAL A 127 12.19 -5.45 2.98
C VAL A 127 12.56 -5.40 4.47
N MET A 128 12.60 -6.52 5.15
CA MET A 128 12.91 -6.53 6.59
C MET A 128 14.33 -6.08 6.89
N LYS A 129 15.30 -6.54 6.10
CA LYS A 129 16.71 -6.15 6.24
C LYS A 129 16.90 -4.65 6.01
N LYS A 130 16.18 -4.07 5.07
CA LYS A 130 16.35 -2.67 4.66
C LYS A 130 15.60 -1.70 5.56
N TYR A 131 14.38 -2.04 5.97
CA TYR A 131 13.46 -1.09 6.59
C TYR A 131 13.10 -1.41 8.05
N VAL A 132 13.16 -2.68 8.45
CA VAL A 132 12.70 -3.11 9.78
C VAL A 132 13.87 -3.28 10.75
N PHE A 133 14.86 -4.09 10.38
CA PHE A 133 15.97 -4.41 11.28
C PHE A 133 16.80 -3.20 11.71
N PRO A 134 17.10 -2.21 10.86
CA PRO A 134 17.84 -1.02 11.30
C PRO A 134 17.15 -0.28 12.44
N LEU A 135 15.82 -0.10 12.37
CA LEU A 135 15.05 0.58 13.42
C LEU A 135 15.11 -0.18 14.75
N VAL A 136 14.99 -1.51 14.70
CA VAL A 136 15.09 -2.35 15.92
C VAL A 136 16.50 -2.33 16.49
N ASP A 137 17.52 -2.35 15.64
CA ASP A 137 18.93 -2.28 16.03
C ASP A 137 19.29 -0.94 16.70
N GLU A 138 18.63 0.14 16.31
CA GLU A 138 18.72 1.47 16.91
C GLU A 138 17.96 1.58 18.25
N GLY A 139 17.26 0.51 18.66
CA GLY A 139 16.52 0.45 19.93
C GLY A 139 15.06 0.88 19.83
N GLU A 140 14.55 1.14 18.62
CA GLU A 140 13.15 1.48 18.42
C GLU A 140 12.24 0.28 18.64
N LYS A 141 11.05 0.53 19.17
CA LYS A 141 9.98 -0.46 19.24
C LYS A 141 9.18 -0.44 17.95
N VAL A 142 9.34 -1.49 17.14
CA VAL A 142 8.78 -1.58 15.80
C VAL A 142 7.53 -2.44 15.77
N PHE A 143 6.48 -1.94 15.14
CA PHE A 143 5.33 -2.71 14.67
C PHE A 143 5.43 -2.85 13.14
N PHE A 144 5.72 -4.05 12.67
CA PHE A 144 5.73 -4.38 11.26
C PHE A 144 4.37 -4.96 10.89
N VAL A 145 3.53 -4.13 10.26
CA VAL A 145 2.16 -4.51 9.88
C VAL A 145 2.14 -4.85 8.39
N VAL A 146 1.80 -6.08 8.08
CA VAL A 146 1.60 -6.56 6.71
C VAL A 146 0.10 -6.68 6.47
N ILE A 147 -0.41 -5.93 5.51
CA ILE A 147 -1.82 -5.99 5.10
C ILE A 147 -1.84 -6.66 3.72
N ASP A 148 -2.33 -7.89 3.67
CA ASP A 148 -2.38 -8.67 2.44
C ASP A 148 -3.43 -8.11 1.48
N ASN A 149 -3.13 -8.14 0.18
CA ASN A 149 -4.01 -7.63 -0.89
C ASN A 149 -4.42 -6.16 -0.73
N PHE A 150 -3.64 -5.36 -0.01
CA PHE A 150 -3.92 -3.94 0.23
C PHE A 150 -3.23 -3.08 -0.82
N ARG A 151 -4.02 -2.42 -1.67
CA ARG A 151 -3.51 -1.63 -2.79
C ARG A 151 -3.07 -0.23 -2.38
N TYR A 152 -2.23 0.38 -3.21
CA TYR A 152 -1.70 1.72 -2.95
C TYR A 152 -2.79 2.81 -2.97
N ASP A 153 -3.78 2.71 -3.85
CA ASP A 153 -4.94 3.60 -3.87
C ASP A 153 -5.74 3.53 -2.56
N GLN A 154 -5.96 2.33 -2.04
CA GLN A 154 -6.62 2.12 -0.74
C GLN A 154 -5.82 2.75 0.41
N TRP A 155 -4.49 2.61 0.38
CA TRP A 155 -3.62 3.30 1.33
C TRP A 155 -3.82 4.81 1.28
N LYS A 156 -3.84 5.41 0.10
CA LYS A 156 -4.01 6.87 -0.07
C LYS A 156 -5.36 7.37 0.43
N VAL A 157 -6.40 6.55 0.39
CA VAL A 157 -7.72 6.87 0.98
C VAL A 157 -7.70 6.80 2.50
N ILE A 158 -6.99 5.81 3.09
CA ILE A 158 -6.96 5.60 4.54
C ILE A 158 -5.94 6.51 5.23
N GLN A 159 -4.83 6.83 4.58
CA GLN A 159 -3.73 7.61 5.16
C GLN A 159 -4.18 8.90 5.86
N PRO A 160 -5.07 9.75 5.30
CA PRO A 160 -5.55 10.95 5.96
C PRO A 160 -6.31 10.64 7.27
N LEU A 161 -7.03 9.52 7.32
CA LEU A 161 -7.79 9.12 8.51
C LEU A 161 -6.87 8.69 9.67
N LEU A 162 -5.66 8.21 9.37
CA LEU A 162 -4.66 7.82 10.35
C LEU A 162 -3.84 9.00 10.88
N SER A 163 -3.92 10.17 10.24
CA SER A 163 -3.10 11.35 10.58
C SER A 163 -3.33 11.89 12.00
N GLU A 164 -4.47 11.57 12.62
CA GLU A 164 -4.76 11.94 14.02
C GLU A 164 -3.89 11.18 15.03
N TRP A 165 -3.43 9.96 14.65
CA TRP A 165 -2.67 9.07 15.55
C TRP A 165 -1.25 8.82 15.11
N PHE A 166 -0.97 8.96 13.81
CA PHE A 166 0.32 8.61 13.22
C PHE A 166 0.82 9.71 12.29
N THR A 167 2.11 9.94 12.32
CA THR A 167 2.79 10.79 11.33
C THR A 167 3.56 9.91 10.37
N VAL A 168 3.24 9.99 9.09
CA VAL A 168 4.01 9.30 8.02
C VAL A 168 5.34 10.03 7.89
N LYS A 169 6.42 9.38 8.28
CA LYS A 169 7.78 9.92 8.14
C LYS A 169 8.33 9.68 6.74
N GLU A 170 8.02 8.53 6.16
CA GLU A 170 8.54 8.10 4.87
C GLU A 170 7.53 7.18 4.18
N GLU A 171 7.44 7.28 2.86
CA GLU A 171 6.64 6.40 2.01
C GLU A 171 7.51 5.93 0.85
N GLN A 172 7.71 4.62 0.76
CA GLN A 172 8.50 4.00 -0.28
C GLN A 172 7.75 2.85 -0.95
N MET A 173 8.13 2.55 -2.18
CA MET A 173 7.71 1.36 -2.90
C MET A 173 8.90 0.42 -3.03
N TYR A 174 8.63 -0.87 -3.15
CA TYR A 174 9.61 -1.89 -3.49
C TYR A 174 9.10 -2.74 -4.65
N THR A 175 9.98 -3.43 -5.33
CA THR A 175 9.62 -4.34 -6.42
C THR A 175 9.22 -5.70 -5.84
N SER A 176 7.97 -6.09 -6.02
CA SER A 176 7.54 -7.42 -5.59
C SER A 176 8.23 -8.50 -6.41
N MET A 177 8.52 -9.62 -5.74
CA MET A 177 9.01 -10.81 -6.41
C MET A 177 7.94 -11.40 -7.33
N LEU A 178 8.35 -11.97 -8.43
CA LEU A 178 7.47 -12.69 -9.36
C LEU A 178 7.60 -14.21 -9.18
N PRO A 179 6.47 -14.91 -9.18
CA PRO A 179 5.10 -14.39 -9.21
C PRO A 179 4.75 -13.66 -7.90
N THR A 180 3.84 -12.68 -7.98
CA THR A 180 3.45 -11.87 -6.82
C THR A 180 2.51 -12.60 -5.85
N ALA A 181 2.18 -13.86 -6.13
CA ALA A 181 1.34 -14.67 -5.26
C ALA A 181 1.92 -14.73 -3.84
N THR A 182 1.04 -14.74 -2.85
CA THR A 182 1.35 -14.63 -1.42
C THR A 182 2.39 -15.65 -0.95
N GLN A 183 2.27 -16.89 -1.41
CA GLN A 183 3.21 -17.98 -1.09
C GLN A 183 4.65 -17.70 -1.53
N TYR A 184 4.86 -16.90 -2.56
CA TYR A 184 6.18 -16.53 -3.04
C TYR A 184 6.63 -15.18 -2.48
N ALA A 185 5.89 -14.12 -2.76
CA ALA A 185 6.29 -12.76 -2.44
C ALA A 185 6.27 -12.48 -0.93
N ARG A 186 5.20 -12.88 -0.21
CA ARG A 186 5.09 -12.63 1.23
C ARG A 186 5.99 -13.54 2.04
N ASN A 187 6.10 -14.83 1.70
CA ASN A 187 7.06 -15.72 2.34
C ASN A 187 8.50 -15.22 2.14
N ALA A 188 8.83 -14.63 0.99
CA ALA A 188 10.14 -14.03 0.76
C ALA A 188 10.41 -12.83 1.68
N ILE A 189 9.41 -12.01 2.02
CA ILE A 189 9.55 -10.92 3.01
C ILE A 189 9.98 -11.50 4.37
N PHE A 190 9.29 -12.53 4.85
CA PHE A 190 9.57 -13.14 6.14
C PHE A 190 10.84 -13.97 6.15
N ALA A 191 11.13 -14.67 5.07
CA ALA A 191 12.35 -15.46 4.96
C ALA A 191 13.60 -14.61 4.69
N GLY A 192 13.49 -13.46 4.02
CA GLY A 192 14.64 -12.73 3.48
C GLY A 192 15.41 -13.54 2.45
N LEU A 193 14.72 -14.39 1.70
CA LEU A 193 15.24 -15.32 0.71
C LEU A 193 14.33 -15.40 -0.50
N SER A 194 14.85 -15.86 -1.64
CA SER A 194 14.01 -16.24 -2.77
C SER A 194 13.23 -17.53 -2.50
N PRO A 195 12.13 -17.79 -3.21
CA PRO A 195 11.38 -19.05 -3.11
C PRO A 195 12.28 -20.29 -3.28
N LEU A 196 13.14 -20.29 -4.28
CA LEU A 196 14.10 -21.39 -4.50
C LEU A 196 15.03 -21.58 -3.30
N GLN A 197 15.57 -20.49 -2.75
CA GLN A 197 16.43 -20.57 -1.56
C GLN A 197 15.66 -21.06 -0.32
N ILE A 198 14.38 -20.70 -0.17
CA ILE A 198 13.53 -21.23 0.91
C ILE A 198 13.39 -22.73 0.75
N GLN A 199 13.05 -23.21 -0.44
CA GLN A 199 12.90 -24.63 -0.73
C GLN A 199 14.19 -25.43 -0.50
N GLU A 200 15.33 -24.89 -0.92
CA GLU A 200 16.64 -25.55 -0.74
C GLU A 200 17.12 -25.56 0.71
N MET A 201 17.02 -24.44 1.42
CA MET A 201 17.57 -24.29 2.77
C MET A 201 16.61 -24.77 3.86
N TYR A 202 15.31 -24.65 3.64
CA TYR A 202 14.26 -24.95 4.60
C TYR A 202 13.11 -25.75 3.96
N PRO A 203 13.36 -26.93 3.38
CA PRO A 203 12.36 -27.70 2.64
C PRO A 203 11.12 -28.05 3.50
N HIS A 204 11.31 -28.17 4.82
CA HIS A 204 10.20 -28.43 5.76
C HIS A 204 9.29 -27.22 6.02
N LEU A 205 9.68 -26.03 5.59
CA LEU A 205 8.89 -24.80 5.65
C LEU A 205 8.30 -24.42 4.28
N TRP A 206 8.67 -25.15 3.23
CA TRP A 206 8.13 -25.00 1.89
C TRP A 206 6.88 -25.86 1.74
N ILE A 207 5.81 -25.31 1.17
CA ILE A 207 4.57 -26.02 0.85
C ILE A 207 4.39 -26.00 -0.66
N GLU A 208 4.29 -27.16 -1.28
CA GLU A 208 4.14 -27.30 -2.73
C GLU A 208 2.76 -26.78 -3.21
N GLU A 209 2.65 -26.47 -4.50
CA GLU A 209 1.43 -25.87 -5.08
C GLU A 209 0.19 -26.75 -5.00
N ASP A 210 0.36 -28.05 -5.05
CA ASP A 210 -0.67 -29.08 -5.03
C ASP A 210 -1.06 -29.55 -3.64
N GLU A 211 -0.40 -29.07 -2.59
CA GLU A 211 -0.80 -29.35 -1.21
C GLU A 211 -2.04 -28.56 -0.82
N GLU A 212 -2.96 -29.22 -0.08
CA GLU A 212 -4.21 -28.59 0.41
C GLU A 212 -3.99 -27.57 1.53
N GLU A 213 -2.80 -27.60 2.15
CA GLU A 213 -2.48 -26.69 3.25
C GLU A 213 -2.30 -25.23 2.79
N SER A 214 -2.56 -24.31 3.70
CA SER A 214 -2.33 -22.88 3.45
C SER A 214 -0.85 -22.59 3.26
N LYS A 215 -0.50 -22.06 2.09
CA LYS A 215 0.87 -21.76 1.65
C LYS A 215 1.63 -20.77 2.57
N ASN A 216 0.92 -20.15 3.51
CA ASN A 216 1.45 -19.09 4.39
C ASN A 216 1.43 -19.49 5.88
N ASN A 217 1.34 -20.78 6.20
CA ASN A 217 1.32 -21.23 7.59
C ASN A 217 2.68 -21.08 8.28
N ASN A 218 3.76 -21.06 7.51
CA ASN A 218 5.14 -21.09 8.02
C ASN A 218 5.79 -19.70 8.13
N GLU A 219 5.05 -18.60 7.99
CA GLU A 219 5.59 -17.22 7.98
C GLU A 219 6.37 -16.89 9.25
N GLU A 220 5.85 -17.26 10.43
CA GLU A 220 6.55 -17.04 11.71
C GLU A 220 7.87 -17.84 11.80
N ALA A 221 7.85 -19.09 11.36
CA ALA A 221 9.05 -19.92 11.32
C ALA A 221 10.09 -19.37 10.32
N LEU A 222 9.63 -18.87 9.15
CA LEU A 222 10.49 -18.20 8.18
C LEU A 222 11.11 -16.92 8.74
N LEU A 223 10.35 -16.11 9.48
CA LEU A 223 10.85 -14.94 10.20
C LEU A 223 11.95 -15.33 11.20
N GLN A 224 11.73 -16.39 11.99
CA GLN A 224 12.75 -16.89 12.92
C GLN A 224 14.04 -17.26 12.19
N THR A 225 13.94 -17.98 11.06
CA THR A 225 15.15 -18.34 10.28
C THR A 225 15.88 -17.09 9.75
N GLN A 226 15.14 -16.04 9.39
CA GLN A 226 15.73 -14.78 8.94
C GLN A 226 16.47 -14.07 10.08
N LEU A 227 15.86 -13.97 11.26
CA LEU A 227 16.48 -13.39 12.44
C LEU A 227 17.76 -14.13 12.82
N ASP A 228 17.75 -15.46 12.80
CA ASP A 228 18.91 -16.30 13.12
C ASP A 228 20.06 -16.08 12.13
N ARG A 229 19.77 -16.06 10.82
CA ARG A 229 20.78 -15.82 9.77
C ARG A 229 21.42 -14.43 9.88
N PHE A 230 20.63 -13.41 10.24
CA PHE A 230 21.14 -12.06 10.46
C PHE A 230 21.64 -11.81 11.88
N ARG A 231 21.70 -12.89 12.74
CA ARG A 231 22.15 -12.85 14.14
C ARG A 231 21.41 -11.82 14.97
N LYS A 232 20.10 -11.62 14.69
CA LYS A 232 19.23 -10.73 15.45
C LYS A 232 18.76 -11.46 16.72
N ARG A 233 19.21 -11.00 17.89
CA ARG A 233 18.95 -11.65 19.18
C ARG A 233 17.87 -10.97 20.02
N TYR A 234 17.12 -10.07 19.45
CA TYR A 234 16.00 -9.47 20.14
C TYR A 234 14.76 -10.35 20.08
N GLY A 235 13.93 -10.27 21.11
CA GLY A 235 12.62 -10.95 21.13
C GLY A 235 11.66 -10.32 20.13
N TYR A 236 10.74 -11.13 19.61
CA TYR A 236 9.67 -10.66 18.75
C TYR A 236 8.32 -11.27 19.18
N SER A 237 7.25 -10.71 18.69
CA SER A 237 5.91 -11.28 18.72
C SER A 237 5.34 -11.33 17.30
N TYR A 238 4.55 -12.37 17.03
CA TYR A 238 3.90 -12.58 15.73
C TYR A 238 2.42 -12.80 15.91
N TYR A 239 1.59 -12.08 15.14
CA TYR A 239 0.13 -12.16 15.18
C TYR A 239 -0.40 -12.24 13.76
N LYS A 240 -1.25 -13.22 13.48
CA LYS A 240 -1.97 -13.38 12.22
C LYS A 240 -3.46 -13.18 12.45
N VAL A 241 -4.05 -12.26 11.72
CA VAL A 241 -5.46 -11.85 11.87
C VAL A 241 -6.21 -12.26 10.62
N ASN A 242 -7.05 -13.26 10.74
CA ASN A 242 -7.85 -13.75 9.62
C ASN A 242 -9.31 -13.23 9.66
N GLU A 243 -9.77 -12.73 10.80
CA GLU A 243 -11.16 -12.28 11.02
C GLU A 243 -11.19 -10.90 11.69
N SER A 244 -12.19 -10.08 11.33
CA SER A 244 -12.36 -8.72 11.87
C SER A 244 -12.52 -8.69 13.40
N ASP A 245 -13.16 -9.69 14.00
CA ASP A 245 -13.41 -9.76 15.44
C ASP A 245 -12.13 -9.97 16.29
N PHE A 246 -11.04 -10.31 15.63
CA PHE A 246 -9.75 -10.49 16.29
C PHE A 246 -9.07 -9.17 16.68
N CYS A 247 -9.48 -8.06 16.11
CA CYS A 247 -8.90 -6.73 16.40
C CYS A 247 -9.03 -6.33 17.88
N GLU A 248 -10.14 -6.66 18.54
CA GLU A 248 -10.32 -6.37 19.97
C GLU A 248 -9.40 -7.21 20.87
N LYS A 249 -9.17 -8.48 20.50
CA LYS A 249 -8.27 -9.38 21.24
C LYS A 249 -6.82 -8.91 21.13
N ILE A 250 -6.38 -8.53 19.92
CA ILE A 250 -5.03 -8.00 19.67
C ILE A 250 -4.80 -6.70 20.44
N THR A 251 -5.76 -5.78 20.44
CA THR A 251 -5.62 -4.51 21.17
C THR A 251 -5.35 -4.72 22.66
N LYS A 252 -5.95 -5.73 23.27
CA LYS A 252 -5.67 -6.09 24.67
C LYS A 252 -4.26 -6.66 24.85
N GLN A 253 -3.79 -7.45 23.90
CA GLN A 253 -2.43 -8.02 23.92
C GLN A 253 -1.36 -6.94 23.70
N PHE A 254 -1.60 -5.96 22.84
CA PHE A 254 -0.66 -4.88 22.57
C PHE A 254 -0.37 -3.99 23.77
N LYS A 255 -1.31 -3.85 24.71
CA LYS A 255 -1.11 -3.04 25.93
C LYS A 255 0.00 -3.53 26.85
N GLY A 256 0.46 -4.76 26.69
CA GLY A 256 1.51 -5.38 27.52
C GLY A 256 2.79 -5.76 26.77
N LEU A 257 2.89 -5.50 25.48
CA LEU A 257 4.02 -5.93 24.66
C LEU A 257 5.32 -5.27 25.09
N LYS A 258 6.32 -6.09 25.43
CA LYS A 258 7.68 -5.67 25.76
C LYS A 258 8.69 -5.98 24.66
N THR A 259 8.27 -6.69 23.61
CA THR A 259 9.13 -7.12 22.50
C THR A 259 9.52 -5.92 21.62
N PRO A 260 10.79 -5.82 21.21
CA PRO A 260 11.24 -4.75 20.31
C PRO A 260 10.61 -4.85 18.91
N LEU A 261 10.44 -6.07 18.39
CA LEU A 261 9.81 -6.31 17.09
C LEU A 261 8.44 -6.96 17.28
N ASN A 262 7.40 -6.35 16.70
CA ASN A 262 6.03 -6.86 16.76
C ASN A 262 5.51 -6.98 15.34
N VAL A 263 5.24 -8.19 14.88
CA VAL A 263 4.78 -8.48 13.52
C VAL A 263 3.29 -8.77 13.56
N VAL A 264 2.54 -8.10 12.69
CA VAL A 264 1.10 -8.25 12.55
C VAL A 264 0.76 -8.48 11.08
N VAL A 265 0.14 -9.60 10.78
CA VAL A 265 -0.32 -9.94 9.43
C VAL A 265 -1.84 -9.88 9.39
N LEU A 266 -2.38 -9.06 8.52
CA LEU A 266 -3.81 -8.85 8.33
C LEU A 266 -4.24 -9.46 6.99
N ASN A 267 -5.03 -10.53 7.03
CA ASN A 267 -5.50 -11.26 5.83
C ASN A 267 -6.96 -10.95 5.47
N PHE A 268 -7.69 -10.19 6.30
CA PHE A 268 -9.13 -10.03 6.12
C PHE A 268 -9.54 -9.29 4.83
N ILE A 269 -8.65 -8.50 4.23
CA ILE A 269 -8.95 -7.80 2.95
C ILE A 269 -9.03 -8.80 1.80
N ASP A 270 -8.22 -9.86 1.84
CA ASP A 270 -8.22 -10.92 0.83
C ASP A 270 -9.49 -11.81 0.91
N MET A 271 -10.25 -11.68 1.98
CA MET A 271 -11.47 -12.45 2.25
C MET A 271 -12.77 -11.68 1.93
N LEU A 272 -12.67 -10.39 1.56
CA LEU A 272 -13.79 -9.54 1.17
C LEU A 272 -14.07 -9.65 -0.33
#